data_9bef2dbd79fe162e3ff6bb6764ebd3a7
#
_entry.id   9bef2dbd79fe162e3ff6bb6764ebd3a7
#
_cell.length_a   1.000
_cell.length_b   1.000
_cell.length_c   1.000
_cell.angle_alpha   90.00
_cell.angle_beta   90.00
_cell.angle_gamma   90.00
#
_symmetry.space_group_name_H-M   'P 1'
#
loop_
_entity.id
_entity.type
_entity.pdbx_description
1 polymer ?
#
loop_
_entity_poly.entity_id
_entity_poly.type
_entity_poly.pdbx_seq_one_letter_code
_entity_poly.pdbx_strand_id
1 'polypeptide(L)'
;MADNRQHIIHGLRDGIPIAMGYFAVTFSLGIIAAKAGLTAPMGFLSSFFTRASAGEYGTYTLVAVQAAYVEVMAMCLVANLRYMLMSAALSQKIAPGTSWFHRILMACCVTDEVFGISVAHPGYTPPAYTYSAALISTLFWASGCAVGIVAGSLLPQPMVTALSMSLYGMFLAIIIPPAHKDRNVLYALIASFVLSGLCAMAPVIGQWSSGMRTVVLTIVISAVAAWLKPIKTEDDGAA
;
A
#
# COMPACT_ATOMS: atom_id res chain seq x y z
N MET A 1 5.63 -15.30 26.01
CA MET A 1 4.63 -15.99 25.15
C MET A 1 3.24 -15.31 25.20
N ALA A 2 2.77 -14.86 26.36
CA ALA A 2 1.47 -14.16 26.48
C ALA A 2 1.43 -12.85 25.69
N ASP A 3 2.52 -12.09 25.68
CA ASP A 3 2.67 -10.81 25.00
C ASP A 3 2.56 -10.94 23.47
N ASN A 4 3.24 -11.92 22.87
CA ASN A 4 3.16 -12.17 21.42
C ASN A 4 1.74 -12.53 20.96
N ARG A 5 0.96 -13.24 21.77
CA ARG A 5 -0.42 -13.59 21.44
C ARG A 5 -1.33 -12.36 21.38
N GLN A 6 -1.13 -11.41 22.28
CA GLN A 6 -1.87 -10.15 22.26
C GLN A 6 -1.53 -9.32 21.02
N HIS A 7 -0.27 -9.21 20.66
CA HIS A 7 0.16 -8.51 19.44
C HIS A 7 -0.44 -9.12 18.17
N ILE A 8 -0.50 -10.46 18.10
CA ILE A 8 -1.16 -11.15 16.98
C ILE A 8 -2.66 -10.81 16.91
N ILE A 9 -3.36 -10.87 18.05
CA ILE A 9 -4.80 -10.57 18.09
C ILE A 9 -5.07 -9.11 17.70
N HIS A 10 -4.27 -8.16 18.18
CA HIS A 10 -4.40 -6.75 17.82
C HIS A 10 -4.12 -6.54 16.34
N GLY A 11 -3.04 -7.15 15.78
CA GLY A 11 -2.74 -7.03 14.37
C GLY A 11 -3.82 -7.64 13.47
N LEU A 12 -4.40 -8.78 13.84
CA LEU A 12 -5.54 -9.34 13.12
C LEU A 12 -6.76 -8.42 13.18
N ARG A 13 -7.07 -7.87 14.36
CA ARG A 13 -8.21 -6.96 14.54
C ARG A 13 -8.08 -5.71 13.69
N ASP A 14 -6.90 -5.09 13.70
CA ASP A 14 -6.64 -3.86 12.95
C ASP A 14 -6.49 -4.14 11.44
N GLY A 15 -6.09 -5.36 11.08
CA GLY A 15 -5.99 -5.82 9.70
C GLY A 15 -7.33 -6.20 9.05
N ILE A 16 -8.39 -6.53 9.81
CA ILE A 16 -9.70 -6.92 9.24
C ILE A 16 -10.33 -5.81 8.38
N PRO A 17 -10.42 -4.54 8.81
CA PRO A 17 -10.96 -3.48 7.96
C PRO A 17 -10.17 -3.31 6.66
N ILE A 18 -8.84 -3.42 6.74
CA ILE A 18 -7.95 -3.39 5.57
C ILE A 18 -8.26 -4.56 4.64
N ALA A 19 -8.36 -5.76 5.19
CA ALA A 19 -8.65 -6.98 4.46
C ALA A 19 -9.97 -6.89 3.67
N MET A 20 -11.03 -6.36 4.29
CA MET A 20 -12.32 -6.15 3.62
C MET A 20 -12.21 -5.18 2.45
N GLY A 21 -11.52 -4.05 2.64
CA GLY A 21 -11.25 -3.09 1.56
C GLY A 21 -10.42 -3.71 0.43
N TYR A 22 -9.41 -4.47 0.78
CA TYR A 22 -8.53 -5.18 -0.14
C TYR A 22 -9.30 -6.17 -1.02
N PHE A 23 -10.19 -6.98 -0.43
CA PHE A 23 -11.00 -7.91 -1.19
C PHE A 23 -11.82 -7.20 -2.27
N ALA A 24 -12.49 -6.09 -1.93
CA ALA A 24 -13.30 -5.34 -2.87
C ALA A 24 -12.48 -4.75 -4.03
N VAL A 25 -11.27 -4.24 -3.73
CA VAL A 25 -10.36 -3.67 -4.73
C VAL A 25 -9.83 -4.76 -5.67
N THR A 26 -9.30 -5.85 -5.10
CA THR A 26 -8.68 -6.91 -5.90
C THR A 26 -9.71 -7.74 -6.65
N PHE A 27 -10.95 -7.76 -6.22
CA PHE A 27 -12.03 -8.30 -7.03
C PHE A 27 -12.09 -7.62 -8.41
N SER A 28 -11.98 -6.29 -8.47
CA SER A 28 -11.93 -5.54 -9.72
C SER A 28 -10.67 -5.83 -10.54
N LEU A 29 -9.52 -5.99 -9.87
CA LEU A 29 -8.27 -6.40 -10.53
C LEU A 29 -8.38 -7.83 -11.09
N GLY A 30 -9.09 -8.71 -10.40
CA GLY A 30 -9.39 -10.07 -10.89
C GLY A 30 -10.15 -10.08 -12.21
N ILE A 31 -11.08 -9.15 -12.42
CA ILE A 31 -11.76 -8.99 -13.72
C ILE A 31 -10.77 -8.62 -14.83
N ILE A 32 -9.80 -7.77 -14.52
CA ILE A 32 -8.75 -7.37 -15.48
C ILE A 32 -7.80 -8.55 -15.72
N ALA A 33 -7.43 -9.28 -14.67
CA ALA A 33 -6.62 -10.49 -14.77
C ALA A 33 -7.30 -11.56 -15.66
N ALA A 34 -8.61 -11.74 -15.55
CA ALA A 34 -9.37 -12.64 -16.41
C ALA A 34 -9.28 -12.23 -17.89
N LYS A 35 -9.38 -10.93 -18.19
CA LYS A 35 -9.20 -10.39 -19.56
C LYS A 35 -7.77 -10.58 -20.08
N ALA A 36 -6.80 -10.63 -19.20
CA ALA A 36 -5.40 -10.97 -19.52
C ALA A 36 -5.15 -12.49 -19.68
N GLY A 37 -6.18 -13.32 -19.52
CA GLY A 37 -6.09 -14.77 -19.68
C GLY A 37 -5.62 -15.53 -18.43
N LEU A 38 -5.56 -14.86 -17.27
CA LEU A 38 -5.18 -15.54 -16.03
C LEU A 38 -6.31 -16.42 -15.50
N THR A 39 -5.95 -17.59 -14.98
CA THR A 39 -6.87 -18.46 -14.23
C THR A 39 -6.94 -18.03 -12.76
N ALA A 40 -7.98 -18.44 -12.03
CA ALA A 40 -8.15 -18.10 -10.63
C ALA A 40 -6.94 -18.48 -9.73
N PRO A 41 -6.33 -19.68 -9.85
CA PRO A 41 -5.10 -19.99 -9.12
C PRO A 41 -3.91 -19.06 -9.49
N MET A 42 -3.76 -18.73 -10.77
CA MET A 42 -2.71 -17.78 -11.21
C MET A 42 -2.95 -16.40 -10.63
N GLY A 43 -4.19 -15.90 -10.67
CA GLY A 43 -4.57 -14.63 -10.06
C GLY A 43 -4.32 -14.61 -8.55
N PHE A 44 -4.71 -15.69 -7.85
CA PHE A 44 -4.43 -15.82 -6.42
C PHE A 44 -2.94 -15.73 -6.12
N LEU A 45 -2.11 -16.51 -6.80
CA LEU A 45 -0.66 -16.52 -6.57
C LEU A 45 -0.01 -15.19 -6.95
N SER A 46 -0.35 -14.60 -8.10
CA SER A 46 0.21 -13.31 -8.51
C SER A 46 -0.13 -12.22 -7.49
N SER A 47 -1.39 -12.13 -7.07
CA SER A 47 -1.83 -11.16 -6.08
C SER A 47 -1.22 -11.42 -4.69
N PHE A 48 -1.09 -12.67 -4.28
CA PHE A 48 -0.47 -13.02 -3.00
C PHE A 48 0.98 -12.49 -2.89
N PHE A 49 1.75 -12.55 -3.98
CA PHE A 49 3.13 -12.10 -3.99
C PHE A 49 3.29 -10.61 -4.32
N THR A 50 2.42 -10.03 -5.14
CA THR A 50 2.57 -8.64 -5.60
C THR A 50 2.02 -7.63 -4.58
N ARG A 51 0.80 -7.83 -4.08
CA ARG A 51 0.13 -6.99 -3.07
C ARG A 51 0.19 -5.49 -3.33
N ALA A 52 0.10 -5.10 -4.59
CA ALA A 52 0.26 -3.71 -5.02
C ALA A 52 -0.75 -3.39 -6.13
N SER A 53 -1.78 -2.61 -5.81
CA SER A 53 -2.88 -2.30 -6.74
C SER A 53 -2.40 -1.75 -8.08
N ALA A 54 -1.53 -0.74 -8.06
CA ALA A 54 -0.99 -0.13 -9.27
C ALA A 54 -0.05 -1.08 -10.04
N GLY A 55 0.78 -1.84 -9.31
CA GLY A 55 1.67 -2.85 -9.89
C GLY A 55 0.89 -3.98 -10.55
N GLU A 56 -0.15 -4.51 -9.91
CA GLU A 56 -0.99 -5.57 -10.47
C GLU A 56 -1.80 -5.08 -11.66
N TYR A 57 -2.43 -3.91 -11.55
CA TYR A 57 -3.15 -3.31 -12.67
C TYR A 57 -2.26 -3.17 -13.91
N GLY A 58 -1.06 -2.57 -13.73
CA GLY A 58 -0.09 -2.41 -14.80
C GLY A 58 0.40 -3.75 -15.36
N THR A 59 0.68 -4.73 -14.47
CA THR A 59 1.07 -6.07 -14.88
C THR A 59 0.00 -6.74 -15.72
N TYR A 60 -1.24 -6.77 -15.27
CA TYR A 60 -2.32 -7.45 -16.00
C TYR A 60 -2.64 -6.77 -17.33
N THR A 61 -2.57 -5.44 -17.38
CA THR A 61 -2.75 -4.71 -18.65
C THR A 61 -1.63 -4.97 -19.66
N LEU A 62 -0.38 -5.04 -19.21
CA LEU A 62 0.76 -5.38 -20.08
C LEU A 62 0.73 -6.84 -20.52
N VAL A 63 0.35 -7.76 -19.64
CA VAL A 63 0.17 -9.18 -20.00
C VAL A 63 -0.93 -9.36 -21.04
N ALA A 64 -2.05 -8.62 -20.91
CA ALA A 64 -3.16 -8.68 -21.86
C ALA A 64 -2.73 -8.29 -23.30
N VAL A 65 -1.73 -7.41 -23.46
CA VAL A 65 -1.18 -7.01 -24.75
C VAL A 65 0.11 -7.76 -25.13
N GLN A 66 0.43 -8.82 -24.39
CA GLN A 66 1.63 -9.66 -24.63
C GLN A 66 2.95 -8.86 -24.61
N ALA A 67 3.04 -7.85 -23.76
CA ALA A 67 4.24 -7.03 -23.58
C ALA A 67 5.45 -7.88 -23.14
N ALA A 68 6.66 -7.41 -23.40
CA ALA A 68 7.88 -8.10 -22.98
C ALA A 68 8.01 -8.16 -21.47
N TYR A 69 8.54 -9.25 -20.93
CA TYR A 69 8.74 -9.41 -19.48
C TYR A 69 9.53 -8.27 -18.85
N VAL A 70 10.49 -7.70 -19.56
CA VAL A 70 11.29 -6.55 -19.09
C VAL A 70 10.40 -5.32 -18.85
N GLU A 71 9.40 -5.08 -19.70
CA GLU A 71 8.45 -3.98 -19.54
C GLU A 71 7.56 -4.20 -18.31
N VAL A 72 7.08 -5.42 -18.09
CA VAL A 72 6.31 -5.79 -16.90
C VAL A 72 7.14 -5.60 -15.64
N MET A 73 8.40 -6.06 -15.64
CA MET A 73 9.31 -5.89 -14.51
C MET A 73 9.59 -4.42 -14.21
N ALA A 74 9.88 -3.63 -15.23
CA ALA A 74 10.13 -2.19 -15.11
C ALA A 74 8.89 -1.47 -14.57
N MET A 75 7.70 -1.79 -15.07
CA MET A 75 6.44 -1.26 -14.56
C MET A 75 6.22 -1.60 -13.08
N CYS A 76 6.40 -2.86 -12.69
CA CYS A 76 6.28 -3.28 -11.31
C CYS A 76 7.28 -2.56 -10.39
N LEU A 77 8.55 -2.43 -10.83
CA LEU A 77 9.58 -1.75 -10.07
C LEU A 77 9.21 -0.29 -9.83
N VAL A 78 8.86 0.44 -10.89
CA VAL A 78 8.52 1.87 -10.81
C VAL A 78 7.27 2.10 -9.95
N ALA A 79 6.22 1.30 -10.14
CA ALA A 79 4.98 1.42 -9.37
C ALA A 79 5.20 1.19 -7.87
N ASN A 80 6.17 0.34 -7.50
CA ASN A 80 6.42 -0.10 -6.13
C ASN A 80 7.61 0.59 -5.45
N LEU A 81 8.32 1.52 -6.11
CA LEU A 81 9.45 2.25 -5.53
C LEU A 81 9.09 2.95 -4.20
N ARG A 82 7.85 3.39 -4.03
CA ARG A 82 7.36 4.00 -2.79
C ARG A 82 7.49 3.07 -1.56
N TYR A 83 7.40 1.75 -1.75
CA TYR A 83 7.55 0.80 -0.64
C TYR A 83 8.96 0.80 -0.06
N MET A 84 9.98 1.17 -0.83
CA MET A 84 11.34 1.35 -0.29
C MET A 84 11.38 2.49 0.74
N LEU A 85 10.72 3.62 0.43
CA LEU A 85 10.64 4.76 1.34
C LEU A 85 9.82 4.43 2.60
N MET A 86 8.70 3.73 2.44
CA MET A 86 7.88 3.25 3.57
C MET A 86 8.66 2.28 4.46
N SER A 87 9.40 1.35 3.87
CA SER A 87 10.22 0.39 4.62
C SER A 87 11.34 1.09 5.40
N ALA A 88 11.97 2.10 4.81
CA ALA A 88 12.97 2.93 5.49
C ALA A 88 12.35 3.69 6.67
N ALA A 89 11.16 4.30 6.49
CA ALA A 89 10.45 4.97 7.56
C ALA A 89 10.00 4.01 8.67
N LEU A 90 9.45 2.82 8.29
CA LEU A 90 9.05 1.80 9.26
C LEU A 90 10.23 1.28 10.08
N SER A 91 11.44 1.26 9.51
CA SER A 91 12.63 0.79 10.22
C SER A 91 12.91 1.57 11.52
N GLN A 92 12.50 2.84 11.57
CA GLN A 92 12.62 3.70 12.76
C GLN A 92 11.61 3.32 13.87
N LYS A 93 10.55 2.62 13.52
CA LYS A 93 9.53 2.11 14.44
C LYS A 93 9.81 0.69 14.94
N ILE A 94 10.91 0.08 14.52
CA ILE A 94 11.31 -1.26 14.93
C ILE A 94 12.34 -1.16 16.07
N ALA A 95 12.11 -1.87 17.16
CA ALA A 95 13.02 -1.87 18.32
C ALA A 95 14.47 -2.18 17.92
N PRO A 96 15.47 -1.48 18.49
CA PRO A 96 16.89 -1.63 18.12
C PRO A 96 17.40 -3.07 18.22
N GLY A 97 16.93 -3.85 19.19
CA GLY A 97 17.30 -5.26 19.39
C GLY A 97 16.64 -6.27 18.46
N THR A 98 15.76 -5.83 17.53
CA THR A 98 15.09 -6.74 16.60
C THR A 98 16.07 -7.27 15.57
N SER A 99 16.08 -8.60 15.35
CA SER A 99 17.00 -9.24 14.42
C SER A 99 16.80 -8.75 12.99
N TRP A 100 17.86 -8.71 12.21
CA TRP A 100 17.84 -8.28 10.82
C TRP A 100 16.82 -9.07 9.96
N PHE A 101 16.63 -10.36 10.26
CA PHE A 101 15.66 -11.21 9.57
C PHE A 101 14.23 -10.69 9.74
N HIS A 102 13.84 -10.34 10.97
CA HIS A 102 12.53 -9.75 11.23
C HIS A 102 12.38 -8.38 10.58
N ARG A 103 13.44 -7.57 10.51
CA ARG A 103 13.43 -6.27 9.84
C ARG A 103 13.15 -6.42 8.33
N ILE A 104 13.83 -7.34 7.66
CA ILE A 104 13.59 -7.65 6.24
C ILE A 104 12.17 -8.18 6.04
N LEU A 105 11.74 -9.12 6.87
CA LEU A 105 10.41 -9.71 6.72
C LEU A 105 9.30 -8.68 6.96
N MET A 106 9.46 -7.76 7.92
CA MET A 106 8.53 -6.64 8.10
C MET A 106 8.52 -5.71 6.89
N ALA A 107 9.69 -5.41 6.31
CA ALA A 107 9.79 -4.62 5.08
C ALA A 107 9.07 -5.31 3.91
N CYS A 108 9.16 -6.63 3.79
CA CYS A 108 8.40 -7.39 2.79
C CYS A 108 6.88 -7.40 3.05
N CYS A 109 6.43 -7.14 4.27
CA CYS A 109 5.02 -7.07 4.62
C CYS A 109 4.39 -5.69 4.39
N VAL A 110 5.18 -4.69 4.02
CA VAL A 110 4.72 -3.31 3.85
C VAL A 110 3.76 -3.19 2.67
N THR A 111 2.59 -2.64 2.96
CA THR A 111 1.64 -2.05 2.01
C THR A 111 1.25 -0.69 2.57
N ASP A 112 0.54 0.14 1.80
CA ASP A 112 0.17 1.48 2.25
C ASP A 112 -0.54 1.47 3.61
N GLU A 113 -1.49 0.56 3.78
CA GLU A 113 -2.34 0.44 4.94
C GLU A 113 -1.65 -0.24 6.12
N VAL A 114 -0.92 -1.34 5.86
CA VAL A 114 -0.13 -2.02 6.91
C VAL A 114 0.96 -1.11 7.43
N PHE A 115 1.58 -0.29 6.57
CA PHE A 115 2.49 0.77 6.97
C PHE A 115 1.77 1.78 7.88
N GLY A 116 0.60 2.27 7.46
CA GLY A 116 -0.17 3.26 8.21
C GLY A 116 -0.48 2.81 9.64
N ILE A 117 -1.02 1.60 9.81
CA ILE A 117 -1.32 1.08 11.17
C ILE A 117 -0.06 0.75 11.96
N SER A 118 1.01 0.30 11.30
CA SER A 118 2.29 0.00 11.95
C SER A 118 2.96 1.25 12.49
N VAL A 119 2.99 2.35 11.72
CA VAL A 119 3.56 3.62 12.17
C VAL A 119 2.69 4.27 13.26
N ALA A 120 1.38 4.12 13.18
CA ALA A 120 0.44 4.62 14.19
C ALA A 120 0.48 3.83 15.52
N HIS A 121 1.11 2.64 15.52
CA HIS A 121 1.22 1.82 16.73
C HIS A 121 1.98 2.57 17.84
N PRO A 122 1.50 2.59 19.10
CA PRO A 122 2.20 3.23 20.21
C PRO A 122 3.56 2.59 20.48
N GLY A 123 4.62 3.40 20.61
CA GLY A 123 5.98 2.92 20.82
C GLY A 123 6.54 2.17 19.62
N TYR A 124 7.38 1.17 19.88
CA TYR A 124 7.92 0.30 18.82
C TYR A 124 6.87 -0.71 18.35
N THR A 125 6.86 -0.96 17.04
CA THR A 125 5.93 -1.91 16.42
C THR A 125 6.46 -3.34 16.53
N PRO A 126 5.75 -4.24 17.22
CA PRO A 126 6.17 -5.64 17.32
C PRO A 126 6.05 -6.37 15.98
N PRO A 127 7.03 -7.21 15.58
CA PRO A 127 6.94 -7.98 14.34
C PRO A 127 5.67 -8.84 14.22
N ALA A 128 5.24 -9.45 15.34
CA ALA A 128 4.04 -10.28 15.37
C ALA A 128 2.76 -9.50 15.00
N TYR A 129 2.66 -8.22 15.39
CA TYR A 129 1.57 -7.34 15.01
C TYR A 129 1.54 -7.11 13.48
N THR A 130 2.68 -6.70 12.91
CA THR A 130 2.78 -6.43 11.47
C THR A 130 2.50 -7.69 10.64
N TYR A 131 3.04 -8.85 11.06
CA TYR A 131 2.83 -10.11 10.33
C TYR A 131 1.38 -10.54 10.32
N SER A 132 0.69 -10.45 11.45
CA SER A 132 -0.72 -10.87 11.54
C SER A 132 -1.63 -9.94 10.75
N ALA A 133 -1.41 -8.63 10.79
CA ALA A 133 -2.13 -7.66 9.99
C ALA A 133 -1.88 -7.88 8.48
N ALA A 134 -0.61 -8.07 8.09
CA ALA A 134 -0.25 -8.33 6.70
C ALA A 134 -0.80 -9.66 6.19
N LEU A 135 -0.78 -10.72 7.01
CA LEU A 135 -1.26 -12.03 6.61
C LEU A 135 -2.75 -12.00 6.26
N ILE A 136 -3.58 -11.47 7.17
CA ILE A 136 -5.03 -11.41 6.93
C ILE A 136 -5.34 -10.54 5.71
N SER A 137 -4.70 -9.39 5.58
CA SER A 137 -4.87 -8.49 4.44
C SER A 137 -4.45 -9.13 3.12
N THR A 138 -3.32 -9.85 3.11
CA THR A 138 -2.81 -10.56 1.92
C THR A 138 -3.73 -11.69 1.48
N LEU A 139 -4.27 -12.48 2.42
CA LEU A 139 -5.20 -13.55 2.11
C LEU A 139 -6.49 -13.02 1.47
N PHE A 140 -7.03 -11.93 1.99
CA PHE A 140 -8.20 -11.29 1.40
C PHE A 140 -7.89 -10.64 0.05
N TRP A 141 -6.72 -10.03 -0.10
CA TRP A 141 -6.22 -9.49 -1.37
C TRP A 141 -6.17 -10.57 -2.45
N ALA A 142 -5.48 -11.67 -2.20
CA ALA A 142 -5.35 -12.78 -3.14
C ALA A 142 -6.70 -13.47 -3.44
N SER A 143 -7.53 -13.66 -2.41
CA SER A 143 -8.86 -14.24 -2.56
C SER A 143 -9.78 -13.36 -3.39
N GLY A 144 -9.74 -12.03 -3.20
CA GLY A 144 -10.51 -11.07 -3.98
C GLY A 144 -10.19 -11.16 -5.46
N CYS A 145 -8.90 -11.24 -5.83
CA CYS A 145 -8.48 -11.43 -7.22
C CYS A 145 -9.02 -12.74 -7.80
N ALA A 146 -8.83 -13.86 -7.11
CA ALA A 146 -9.30 -15.16 -7.58
C ALA A 146 -10.82 -15.19 -7.77
N VAL A 147 -11.59 -14.66 -6.83
CA VAL A 147 -13.05 -14.56 -6.93
C VAL A 147 -13.44 -13.59 -8.06
N GLY A 148 -12.71 -12.49 -8.24
CA GLY A 148 -12.92 -11.54 -9.34
C GLY A 148 -12.73 -12.17 -10.72
N ILE A 149 -11.77 -13.09 -10.87
CA ILE A 149 -11.58 -13.86 -12.12
C ILE A 149 -12.78 -14.75 -12.41
N VAL A 150 -13.28 -15.44 -11.39
CA VAL A 150 -14.39 -16.41 -11.57
C VAL A 150 -15.74 -15.72 -11.71
N ALA A 151 -16.02 -14.75 -10.84
CA ALA A 151 -17.35 -14.15 -10.70
C ALA A 151 -17.49 -12.80 -11.43
N GLY A 152 -16.38 -12.18 -11.84
CA GLY A 152 -16.41 -10.83 -12.40
C GLY A 152 -17.20 -10.70 -13.70
N SER A 153 -17.27 -11.77 -14.51
CA SER A 153 -18.07 -11.81 -15.72
C SER A 153 -19.59 -11.86 -15.46
N LEU A 154 -20.00 -12.18 -14.24
CA LEU A 154 -21.40 -12.32 -13.83
C LEU A 154 -21.98 -11.02 -13.25
N LEU A 155 -21.13 -10.06 -12.88
CA LEU A 155 -21.57 -8.83 -12.25
C LEU A 155 -21.90 -7.72 -13.26
N PRO A 156 -23.00 -6.97 -13.04
CA PRO A 156 -23.29 -5.76 -13.79
C PRO A 156 -22.18 -4.71 -13.61
N GLN A 157 -21.85 -3.97 -14.67
CA GLN A 157 -20.82 -2.95 -14.68
C GLN A 157 -20.93 -1.90 -13.55
N PRO A 158 -22.12 -1.43 -13.13
CA PRO A 158 -22.24 -0.51 -12.00
C PRO A 158 -21.71 -1.09 -10.68
N MET A 159 -21.89 -2.38 -10.44
CA MET A 159 -21.36 -3.05 -9.23
C MET A 159 -19.83 -3.14 -9.27
N VAL A 160 -19.27 -3.47 -10.43
CA VAL A 160 -17.80 -3.47 -10.64
C VAL A 160 -17.21 -2.09 -10.35
N THR A 161 -17.86 -1.03 -10.86
CA THR A 161 -17.43 0.35 -10.63
C THR A 161 -17.53 0.73 -9.14
N ALA A 162 -18.61 0.36 -8.46
CA ALA A 162 -18.77 0.63 -7.02
C ALA A 162 -17.69 -0.07 -6.18
N LEU A 163 -17.37 -1.33 -6.49
CA LEU A 163 -16.28 -2.05 -5.84
C LEU A 163 -14.91 -1.38 -6.07
N SER A 164 -14.66 -0.90 -7.29
CA SER A 164 -13.42 -0.17 -7.60
C SER A 164 -13.32 1.15 -6.84
N MET A 165 -14.44 1.82 -6.55
CA MET A 165 -14.45 3.06 -5.76
C MET A 165 -14.18 2.83 -4.28
N SER A 166 -14.34 1.62 -3.76
CA SER A 166 -14.05 1.29 -2.36
C SER A 166 -12.58 1.55 -1.97
N LEU A 167 -11.65 1.43 -2.92
CA LEU A 167 -10.24 1.77 -2.74
C LEU A 167 -10.06 3.22 -2.26
N TYR A 168 -10.72 4.16 -2.93
CA TYR A 168 -10.60 5.58 -2.57
C TYR A 168 -11.18 5.85 -1.18
N GLY A 169 -12.31 5.23 -0.86
CA GLY A 169 -12.90 5.30 0.48
C GLY A 169 -11.96 4.78 1.58
N MET A 170 -11.28 3.66 1.30
CA MET A 170 -10.30 3.09 2.22
C MET A 170 -9.11 4.04 2.45
N PHE A 171 -8.54 4.62 1.40
CA PHE A 171 -7.46 5.61 1.56
C PHE A 171 -7.89 6.81 2.38
N LEU A 172 -9.08 7.35 2.15
CA LEU A 172 -9.61 8.45 2.94
C LEU A 172 -9.76 8.07 4.42
N ALA A 173 -10.25 6.86 4.70
CA ALA A 173 -10.41 6.37 6.07
C ALA A 173 -9.06 6.27 6.83
N ILE A 174 -7.96 6.00 6.13
CA ILE A 174 -6.63 5.93 6.74
C ILE A 174 -6.02 7.32 6.91
N ILE A 175 -6.21 8.23 5.96
CA ILE A 175 -5.53 9.53 5.91
C ILE A 175 -6.22 10.58 6.78
N ILE A 176 -7.56 10.58 6.85
CA ILE A 176 -8.33 11.59 7.57
C ILE A 176 -8.02 11.64 9.08
N PRO A 177 -7.97 10.52 9.84
CA PRO A 177 -7.73 10.59 11.27
C PRO A 177 -6.38 11.20 11.68
N PRO A 178 -5.23 10.85 11.05
CA PRO A 178 -3.97 11.53 11.31
C PRO A 178 -3.99 13.02 10.94
N ALA A 179 -4.58 13.37 9.78
CA ALA A 179 -4.69 14.75 9.34
C ALA A 179 -5.56 15.61 10.27
N HIS A 180 -6.53 15.02 10.96
CA HIS A 180 -7.36 15.71 11.94
C HIS A 180 -6.61 15.97 13.26
N LYS A 181 -5.63 15.12 13.61
CA LYS A 181 -4.84 15.24 14.84
C LYS A 181 -3.63 16.16 14.68
N ASP A 182 -3.01 16.20 13.51
CA ASP A 182 -1.79 16.98 13.24
C ASP A 182 -1.97 17.86 12.00
N ARG A 183 -1.89 19.19 12.24
CA ARG A 183 -1.99 20.19 11.16
C ARG A 183 -0.88 20.09 10.12
N ASN A 184 0.31 19.59 10.50
CA ASN A 184 1.40 19.40 9.54
C ASN A 184 1.08 18.28 8.55
N VAL A 185 0.46 17.19 9.05
CA VAL A 185 -0.05 16.12 8.21
C VAL A 185 -1.14 16.63 7.28
N LEU A 186 -2.05 17.48 7.78
CA LEU A 186 -3.08 18.11 6.96
C LEU A 186 -2.48 18.98 5.84
N TYR A 187 -1.49 19.82 6.14
CA TYR A 187 -0.82 20.64 5.14
C TYR A 187 -0.07 19.79 4.10
N ALA A 188 0.63 18.74 4.53
CA ALA A 188 1.30 17.82 3.63
C ALA A 188 0.29 17.10 2.72
N LEU A 189 -0.88 16.72 3.25
CA LEU A 189 -1.96 16.10 2.49
C LEU A 189 -2.51 17.06 1.43
N ILE A 190 -2.86 18.29 1.80
CA ILE A 190 -3.37 19.31 0.87
C ILE A 190 -2.32 19.60 -0.21
N ALA A 191 -1.06 19.80 0.17
CA ALA A 191 0.04 20.01 -0.76
C ALA A 191 0.18 18.82 -1.75
N SER A 192 0.03 17.59 -1.27
CA SER A 192 0.09 16.39 -2.10
C SER A 192 -1.01 16.36 -3.16
N PHE A 193 -2.25 16.68 -2.79
CA PHE A 193 -3.36 16.75 -3.74
C PHE A 193 -3.17 17.86 -4.78
N VAL A 194 -2.83 19.06 -4.32
CA VAL A 194 -2.62 20.22 -5.20
C VAL A 194 -1.46 19.98 -6.17
N LEU A 195 -0.30 19.56 -5.66
CA LEU A 195 0.87 19.31 -6.49
C LEU A 195 0.65 18.13 -7.45
N SER A 196 -0.02 17.07 -7.01
CA SER A 196 -0.35 15.94 -7.89
C SER A 196 -1.27 16.38 -9.05
N GLY A 197 -2.27 17.20 -8.77
CA GLY A 197 -3.14 17.79 -9.78
C GLY A 197 -2.39 18.69 -10.76
N LEU A 198 -1.55 19.59 -10.25
CA LEU A 198 -0.72 20.47 -11.08
C LEU A 198 0.27 19.70 -11.95
N CYS A 199 0.93 18.67 -11.39
CA CYS A 199 1.84 17.81 -12.15
C CYS A 199 1.12 17.00 -13.24
N ALA A 200 -0.13 16.61 -13.01
CA ALA A 200 -0.92 15.91 -14.02
C ALA A 200 -1.30 16.82 -15.21
N MET A 201 -1.43 18.12 -14.98
CA MET A 201 -1.77 19.11 -16.01
C MET A 201 -0.52 19.69 -16.70
N ALA A 202 0.67 19.51 -16.14
CA ALA A 202 1.91 20.05 -16.68
C ALA A 202 2.32 19.31 -17.98
N PRO A 203 2.71 20.02 -19.06
CA PRO A 203 2.95 19.42 -20.37
C PRO A 203 4.11 18.43 -20.40
N VAL A 204 5.11 18.61 -19.54
CA VAL A 204 6.29 17.73 -19.45
C VAL A 204 6.09 16.63 -18.39
N ILE A 205 5.72 17.01 -17.18
CA ILE A 205 5.58 16.07 -16.05
C ILE A 205 4.33 15.21 -16.21
N GLY A 206 3.29 15.69 -16.87
CA GLY A 206 2.07 14.96 -17.18
C GLY A 206 2.31 13.72 -18.06
N GLN A 207 3.39 13.69 -18.84
CA GLN A 207 3.78 12.55 -19.67
C GLN A 207 4.51 11.45 -18.87
N TRP A 208 4.97 11.74 -17.67
CA TRP A 208 5.59 10.74 -16.82
C TRP A 208 4.59 9.67 -16.39
N SER A 209 5.08 8.45 -16.17
CA SER A 209 4.24 7.40 -15.60
C SER A 209 3.67 7.82 -14.23
N SER A 210 2.48 7.34 -13.92
CA SER A 210 1.84 7.62 -12.62
C SER A 210 2.73 7.24 -11.43
N GLY A 211 3.44 6.11 -11.53
CA GLY A 211 4.39 5.66 -10.51
C GLY A 211 5.54 6.62 -10.31
N MET A 212 6.18 7.09 -11.39
CA MET A 212 7.29 8.04 -11.31
C MET A 212 6.86 9.37 -10.67
N ARG A 213 5.70 9.91 -11.06
CA ARG A 213 5.15 11.12 -10.45
C ARG A 213 4.94 10.95 -8.95
N THR A 214 4.35 9.82 -8.54
CA THR A 214 4.12 9.50 -7.13
C THR A 214 5.42 9.47 -6.34
N VAL A 215 6.45 8.79 -6.85
CA VAL A 215 7.76 8.70 -6.18
C VAL A 215 8.40 10.07 -6.00
N VAL A 216 8.49 10.86 -7.09
CA VAL A 216 9.10 12.19 -7.05
C VAL A 216 8.35 13.12 -6.07
N LEU A 217 7.02 13.16 -6.16
CA LEU A 217 6.21 13.97 -5.24
C LEU A 217 6.37 13.53 -3.79
N THR A 218 6.39 12.23 -3.52
CA THR A 218 6.58 11.70 -2.17
C THR A 218 7.93 12.15 -1.61
N ILE A 219 9.02 12.01 -2.36
CA ILE A 219 10.36 12.44 -1.92
C ILE A 219 10.38 13.94 -1.65
N VAL A 220 9.90 14.75 -2.58
CA VAL A 220 9.92 16.22 -2.47
C VAL A 220 9.10 16.68 -1.27
N ILE A 221 7.84 16.24 -1.15
CA ILE A 221 6.94 16.68 -0.07
C ILE A 221 7.46 16.20 1.29
N SER A 222 7.93 14.94 1.38
CA SER A 222 8.48 14.40 2.62
C SER A 222 9.76 15.11 3.05
N ALA A 223 10.66 15.42 2.10
CA ALA A 223 11.89 16.17 2.40
C ALA A 223 11.58 17.60 2.88
N VAL A 224 10.66 18.30 2.21
CA VAL A 224 10.24 19.65 2.61
C VAL A 224 9.55 19.61 3.97
N ALA A 225 8.66 18.65 4.23
CA ALA A 225 7.99 18.50 5.52
C ALA A 225 8.98 18.22 6.66
N ALA A 226 9.95 17.33 6.42
CA ALA A 226 11.00 17.01 7.39
C ALA A 226 11.93 18.20 7.68
N TRP A 227 12.24 19.00 6.65
CA TRP A 227 13.06 20.20 6.82
C TRP A 227 12.34 21.32 7.57
N LEU A 228 11.04 21.53 7.28
CA LEU A 228 10.24 22.58 7.91
C LEU A 228 9.86 22.23 9.36
N LYS A 229 9.65 20.97 9.67
CA LYS A 229 9.18 20.47 10.96
C LYS A 229 9.83 19.14 11.33
N PRO A 230 11.13 19.13 11.71
CA PRO A 230 11.79 17.92 12.19
C PRO A 230 11.08 17.39 13.44
N ILE A 231 10.82 16.10 13.48
CA ILE A 231 10.32 15.42 14.67
C ILE A 231 11.47 15.39 15.69
N LYS A 232 11.29 16.04 16.85
CA LYS A 232 12.25 15.93 17.96
C LYS A 232 12.18 14.51 18.49
N THR A 233 13.25 13.78 18.38
CA THR A 233 13.45 12.50 19.09
C THR A 233 13.63 12.80 20.59
N GLU A 234 13.05 12.00 21.48
CA GLU A 234 13.17 12.15 22.94
C GLU A 234 14.63 12.09 23.46
N ASP A 235 15.59 11.74 22.62
CA ASP A 235 17.03 11.69 22.93
C ASP A 235 17.72 13.08 22.92
N ASP A 236 17.12 14.13 22.38
CA ASP A 236 17.70 15.48 22.35
C ASP A 236 17.56 16.23 23.70
N GLY A 237 16.97 15.62 24.71
CA GLY A 237 16.78 16.20 26.05
C GLY A 237 17.71 15.66 27.12
N ALA A 238 18.67 14.78 26.79
CA ALA A 238 19.57 14.11 27.75
C ALA A 238 21.06 14.39 27.47
N ALA A 239 21.41 15.56 26.94
CA ALA A 239 22.78 16.05 26.82
C ALA A 239 22.99 17.37 27.58
#